data_f068fd26636799023ec134a92d913020
#
_entry.id   f068fd26636799023ec134a92d913020
#
_cell.length_a   1.000
_cell.length_b   1.000
_cell.length_c   1.000
_cell.angle_alpha   90.00
_cell.angle_beta   90.00
_cell.angle_gamma   90.00
#
_symmetry.space_group_name_H-M   'P 1'
#
loop_
_entity.id
_entity.type
_entity.pdbx_description
1 polymer ?
#
loop_
_entity_poly.entity_id
_entity_poly.type
_entity_poly.pdbx_seq_one_letter_code
_entity_poly.pdbx_strand_id
1 'polypeptide(L)'
;IEQYLLPRITYAIESSFDFLVSKGFTPEAVISEIYASKEIGKLIRDAADSNIYQIFRDNASPTCQYGKMSNMYNAKELHPKEHMELIINNLRTGKFDLELKKSGSEGYKELYDYNFKMENSNLVKTHNNYNKMHRLKKNNNNIKT
;
A
#
# COMPACT_ATOMS: atom_id res chain seq x y z
N ILE A 1 -9.77 9.14 6.18
CA ILE A 1 -8.63 8.68 5.36
C ILE A 1 -7.94 7.50 6.04
N GLU A 2 -7.49 7.65 7.30
CA GLU A 2 -6.68 6.68 8.02
C GLU A 2 -7.37 5.32 8.24
N GLN A 3 -8.66 5.31 8.55
CA GLN A 3 -9.42 4.09 8.81
C GLN A 3 -10.02 3.43 7.58
N TYR A 4 -9.94 4.07 6.42
CA TYR A 4 -10.50 3.53 5.18
C TYR A 4 -9.47 3.41 4.07
N LEU A 5 -8.86 4.54 3.66
CA LEU A 5 -7.98 4.57 2.50
C LEU A 5 -6.63 3.88 2.78
N LEU A 6 -5.97 4.20 3.90
CA LEU A 6 -4.67 3.63 4.22
C LEU A 6 -4.71 2.10 4.42
N PRO A 7 -5.66 1.53 5.19
CA PRO A 7 -5.76 0.06 5.29
C PRO A 7 -5.99 -0.63 3.95
N ARG A 8 -6.76 -0.02 3.03
CA ARG A 8 -7.01 -0.58 1.70
C ARG A 8 -5.77 -0.55 0.83
N ILE A 9 -4.99 0.53 0.87
CA ILE A 9 -3.72 0.63 0.15
C ILE A 9 -2.75 -0.43 0.68
N THR A 10 -2.60 -0.53 2.01
CA THR A 10 -1.71 -1.52 2.64
C THR A 10 -2.13 -2.95 2.27
N TYR A 11 -3.42 -3.27 2.39
CA TYR A 11 -3.94 -4.58 2.01
C TYR A 11 -3.76 -4.88 0.52
N ALA A 12 -3.98 -3.90 -0.37
CA ALA A 12 -3.75 -4.07 -1.79
C ALA A 12 -2.29 -4.37 -2.10
N ILE A 13 -1.35 -3.72 -1.42
CA ILE A 13 0.09 -3.97 -1.55
C ILE A 13 0.43 -5.39 -1.09
N GLU A 14 0.02 -5.79 0.13
CA GLU A 14 0.31 -7.11 0.69
C GLU A 14 -0.30 -8.23 -0.15
N SER A 15 -1.60 -8.13 -0.47
CA SER A 15 -2.30 -9.16 -1.23
C SER A 15 -1.76 -9.32 -2.65
N SER A 16 -1.36 -8.21 -3.30
CA SER A 16 -0.71 -8.25 -4.60
C SER A 16 0.67 -8.90 -4.53
N PHE A 17 1.46 -8.58 -3.51
CA PHE A 17 2.76 -9.18 -3.28
C PHE A 17 2.64 -10.70 -3.10
N ASP A 18 1.82 -11.15 -2.15
CA ASP A 18 1.65 -12.56 -1.85
C ASP A 18 1.12 -13.35 -3.04
N PHE A 19 0.13 -12.78 -3.76
CA PHE A 19 -0.44 -13.40 -4.95
C PHE A 19 0.58 -13.57 -6.07
N LEU A 20 1.32 -12.51 -6.41
CA LEU A 20 2.30 -12.56 -7.51
C LEU A 20 3.46 -13.49 -7.19
N VAL A 21 3.97 -13.47 -5.95
CA VAL A 21 5.00 -14.41 -5.50
C VAL A 21 4.48 -15.86 -5.57
N SER A 22 3.23 -16.12 -5.20
CA SER A 22 2.60 -17.46 -5.34
C SER A 22 2.48 -17.93 -6.79
N LYS A 23 2.51 -17.00 -7.77
CA LYS A 23 2.50 -17.28 -9.20
C LYS A 23 3.91 -17.43 -9.81
N GLY A 24 4.95 -17.37 -8.99
CA GLY A 24 6.34 -17.62 -9.39
C GLY A 24 7.12 -16.38 -9.81
N PHE A 25 6.59 -15.18 -9.62
CA PHE A 25 7.37 -13.95 -9.79
C PHE A 25 8.38 -13.81 -8.65
N THR A 26 9.58 -13.30 -8.96
CA THR A 26 10.60 -13.08 -7.92
C THR A 26 10.15 -11.99 -6.96
N PRO A 27 10.29 -12.19 -5.63
CA PRO A 27 9.85 -11.21 -4.63
C PRO A 27 10.42 -9.81 -4.85
N GLU A 28 11.68 -9.71 -5.29
CA GLU A 28 12.37 -8.45 -5.57
C GLU A 28 11.75 -7.71 -6.77
N ALA A 29 11.40 -8.43 -7.84
CA ALA A 29 10.71 -7.84 -8.99
C ALA A 29 9.32 -7.34 -8.58
N VAL A 30 8.58 -8.11 -7.80
CA VAL A 30 7.25 -7.73 -7.31
C VAL A 30 7.30 -6.46 -6.46
N ILE A 31 8.25 -6.35 -5.52
CA ILE A 31 8.40 -5.13 -4.72
C ILE A 31 8.79 -3.93 -5.58
N SER A 32 9.68 -4.13 -6.58
CA SER A 32 10.05 -3.07 -7.50
C SER A 32 8.83 -2.51 -8.22
N GLU A 33 8.00 -3.37 -8.79
CA GLU A 33 6.79 -2.98 -9.51
C GLU A 33 5.74 -2.32 -8.61
N ILE A 34 5.50 -2.87 -7.42
CA ILE A 34 4.42 -2.36 -6.56
C ILE A 34 4.74 -0.96 -6.01
N TYR A 35 5.95 -0.72 -5.46
CA TYR A 35 6.23 0.58 -4.84
C TYR A 35 7.71 0.99 -4.76
N ALA A 36 8.67 0.06 -4.83
CA ALA A 36 10.08 0.41 -4.59
C ALA A 36 10.70 1.17 -5.76
N SER A 37 10.12 1.12 -6.97
CA SER A 37 10.42 2.00 -8.10
C SER A 37 10.08 3.47 -7.83
N LYS A 38 9.20 3.73 -6.84
CA LYS A 38 8.64 5.05 -6.49
C LYS A 38 7.69 5.65 -7.53
N GLU A 39 7.31 4.90 -8.55
CA GLU A 39 6.45 5.37 -9.64
C GLU A 39 5.06 5.75 -9.14
N ILE A 40 4.40 4.87 -8.37
CA ILE A 40 3.08 5.16 -7.77
C ILE A 40 3.16 6.38 -6.85
N GLY A 41 4.20 6.48 -6.03
CA GLY A 41 4.40 7.64 -5.15
C GLY A 41 4.59 8.96 -5.92
N LYS A 42 5.27 8.91 -7.08
CA LYS A 42 5.40 10.07 -7.97
C LYS A 42 4.06 10.45 -8.56
N LEU A 43 3.29 9.50 -9.09
CA LEU A 43 1.97 9.74 -9.67
C LEU A 43 1.01 10.39 -8.66
N ILE A 44 0.98 9.90 -7.42
CA ILE A 44 0.12 10.47 -6.37
C ILE A 44 0.56 11.90 -6.00
N ARG A 45 1.85 12.17 -5.90
CA ARG A 45 2.39 13.50 -5.61
C ARG A 45 2.04 14.48 -6.72
N ASP A 46 2.30 14.09 -7.96
CA ASP A 46 2.06 14.95 -9.12
C ASP A 46 0.55 15.23 -9.32
N ALA A 47 -0.31 14.31 -8.86
CA ALA A 47 -1.77 14.49 -8.88
C ALA A 47 -2.27 15.61 -7.94
N ALA A 48 -1.46 16.02 -6.94
CA ALA A 48 -1.81 17.15 -6.08
C ALA A 48 -1.86 18.48 -6.83
N ASP A 49 -1.05 18.64 -7.87
CA ASP A 49 -0.97 19.86 -8.68
C ASP A 49 -1.95 19.87 -9.88
N SER A 50 -2.61 18.72 -10.15
CA SER A 50 -3.58 18.59 -11.22
C SER A 50 -4.79 17.77 -10.78
N ASN A 51 -4.86 16.50 -11.16
CA ASN A 51 -5.79 15.52 -10.62
C ASN A 51 -5.35 14.11 -11.02
N ILE A 52 -5.84 13.11 -10.28
CA ILE A 52 -5.42 11.71 -10.44
C ILE A 52 -5.75 11.14 -11.84
N TYR A 53 -6.82 11.57 -12.49
CA TYR A 53 -7.19 11.08 -13.82
C TYR A 53 -6.29 11.66 -14.90
N GLN A 54 -5.96 12.95 -14.81
CA GLN A 54 -5.06 13.63 -15.74
C GLN A 54 -3.65 13.04 -15.68
N ILE A 55 -3.11 12.87 -14.47
CA ILE A 55 -1.77 12.30 -14.31
C ILE A 55 -1.67 10.89 -14.88
N PHE A 56 -2.68 10.05 -14.67
CA PHE A 56 -2.69 8.72 -15.30
C PHE A 56 -2.76 8.80 -16.82
N ARG A 57 -3.58 9.69 -17.37
CA ARG A 57 -3.68 9.87 -18.82
C ARG A 57 -2.36 10.33 -19.43
N ASP A 58 -1.67 11.25 -18.79
CA ASP A 58 -0.49 11.90 -19.34
C ASP A 58 0.79 11.08 -19.15
N ASN A 59 0.85 10.19 -18.15
CA ASN A 59 2.05 9.43 -17.80
C ASN A 59 1.94 7.91 -18.03
N ALA A 60 0.74 7.34 -18.13
CA ALA A 60 0.56 5.91 -18.31
C ALA A 60 0.45 5.52 -19.80
N SER A 61 0.99 4.34 -20.15
CA SER A 61 0.80 3.77 -21.49
C SER A 61 -0.69 3.49 -21.78
N PRO A 62 -1.11 3.43 -23.05
CA PRO A 62 -2.48 3.05 -23.41
C PRO A 62 -2.94 1.73 -22.78
N THR A 63 -2.05 0.74 -22.68
CA THR A 63 -2.31 -0.55 -22.03
C THR A 63 -2.63 -0.38 -20.55
N CYS A 64 -1.84 0.42 -19.84
CA CYS A 64 -2.06 0.70 -18.43
C CYS A 64 -3.36 1.49 -18.20
N GLN A 65 -3.64 2.48 -19.04
CA GLN A 65 -4.90 3.26 -18.98
C GLN A 65 -6.12 2.36 -19.18
N TYR A 66 -6.08 1.47 -20.19
CA TYR A 66 -7.16 0.53 -20.47
C TYR A 66 -7.35 -0.48 -19.34
N GLY A 67 -6.27 -1.07 -18.84
CA GLY A 67 -6.31 -2.01 -17.71
C GLY A 67 -6.91 -1.38 -16.46
N LYS A 68 -6.51 -0.13 -16.12
CA LYS A 68 -7.11 0.62 -15.02
C LYS A 68 -8.60 0.86 -15.24
N MET A 69 -8.99 1.34 -16.42
CA MET A 69 -10.39 1.66 -16.75
C MET A 69 -11.26 0.42 -16.62
N SER A 70 -10.88 -0.69 -17.25
CA SER A 70 -11.67 -1.94 -17.27
C SER A 70 -11.83 -2.53 -15.86
N ASN A 71 -10.81 -2.45 -15.00
CA ASN A 71 -10.87 -2.98 -13.64
C ASN A 71 -11.51 -2.02 -12.61
N MET A 72 -11.63 -0.72 -12.92
CA MET A 72 -12.33 0.23 -12.04
C MET A 72 -13.81 -0.09 -11.86
N TYR A 73 -14.46 -0.69 -12.85
CA TYR A 73 -15.85 -1.13 -12.73
C TYR A 73 -15.97 -2.27 -11.71
N ASN A 74 -15.09 -3.27 -11.78
CA ASN A 74 -15.05 -4.37 -10.84
C ASN A 74 -14.72 -3.89 -9.41
N ALA A 75 -13.85 -2.90 -9.26
CA ALA A 75 -13.50 -2.32 -7.97
C ALA A 75 -14.69 -1.60 -7.28
N LYS A 76 -15.69 -1.13 -8.04
CA LYS A 76 -16.90 -0.50 -7.48
C LYS A 76 -17.84 -1.50 -6.79
N GLU A 77 -17.77 -2.78 -7.15
CA GLU A 77 -18.60 -3.83 -6.56
C GLU A 77 -18.16 -4.27 -5.16
N LEU A 78 -17.01 -3.79 -4.67
CA LEU A 78 -16.47 -4.11 -3.34
C LEU A 78 -17.15 -3.35 -2.18
N HIS A 79 -18.37 -2.86 -2.36
CA HIS A 79 -19.19 -2.19 -1.33
C HIS A 79 -18.40 -1.14 -0.49
N PRO A 80 -17.65 -0.23 -1.11
CA PRO A 80 -16.85 0.74 -0.36
C PRO A 80 -17.71 1.70 0.45
N LYS A 81 -18.93 1.98 0.00
CA LYS A 81 -19.86 2.91 0.63
C LYS A 81 -20.32 2.40 1.99
N GLU A 82 -20.79 1.14 2.06
CA GLU A 82 -21.25 0.53 3.32
C GLU A 82 -20.13 0.48 4.35
N HIS A 83 -18.91 0.15 3.93
CA HIS A 83 -17.77 0.16 4.83
C HIS A 83 -17.42 1.56 5.35
N MET A 84 -17.48 2.58 4.48
CA MET A 84 -17.25 3.97 4.92
C MET A 84 -18.36 4.44 5.87
N GLU A 85 -19.61 4.12 5.61
CA GLU A 85 -20.75 4.44 6.50
C GLU A 85 -20.58 3.78 7.88
N LEU A 86 -20.13 2.53 7.94
CA LEU A 86 -19.83 1.84 9.18
C LEU A 86 -18.73 2.55 9.99
N ILE A 87 -17.64 2.95 9.33
CA ILE A 87 -16.53 3.67 9.96
C ILE A 87 -17.03 5.02 10.52
N ILE A 88 -17.77 5.79 9.72
CA ILE A 88 -18.33 7.09 10.14
C ILE A 88 -19.28 6.90 11.34
N ASN A 89 -20.13 5.88 11.31
CA ASN A 89 -21.03 5.59 12.42
C ASN A 89 -20.26 5.23 13.71
N ASN A 90 -19.23 4.40 13.61
CA ASN A 90 -18.38 4.05 14.76
C ASN A 90 -17.67 5.27 15.37
N LEU A 91 -17.24 6.21 14.54
CA LEU A 91 -16.66 7.48 15.00
C LEU A 91 -17.71 8.37 15.66
N ARG A 92 -18.88 8.56 15.04
CA ARG A 92 -19.96 9.42 15.55
C ARG A 92 -20.56 8.92 16.87
N THR A 93 -20.66 7.62 17.03
CA THR A 93 -21.20 6.98 18.23
C THR A 93 -20.16 6.86 19.36
N GLY A 94 -18.92 7.24 19.13
CA GLY A 94 -17.81 7.08 20.09
C GLY A 94 -17.36 5.62 20.27
N LYS A 95 -17.87 4.68 19.46
CA LYS A 95 -17.49 3.26 19.56
C LYS A 95 -15.99 3.08 19.36
N PHE A 96 -15.41 3.74 18.37
CA PHE A 96 -13.96 3.71 18.13
C PHE A 96 -13.16 4.22 19.33
N ASP A 97 -13.58 5.32 19.95
CA ASP A 97 -12.92 5.89 21.13
C ASP A 97 -12.98 4.95 22.34
N LEU A 98 -14.10 4.25 22.52
CA LEU A 98 -14.24 3.26 23.58
C LEU A 98 -13.32 2.06 23.37
N GLU A 99 -13.24 1.55 22.15
CA GLU A 99 -12.35 0.45 21.78
C GLU A 99 -10.88 0.85 21.96
N LEU A 100 -10.50 2.05 21.50
CA LEU A 100 -9.14 2.59 21.66
C LEU A 100 -8.75 2.75 23.12
N LYS A 101 -9.65 3.30 23.96
CA LYS A 101 -9.42 3.47 25.41
C LYS A 101 -9.28 2.12 26.11
N LYS A 102 -10.10 1.14 25.75
CA LYS A 102 -9.99 -0.22 26.26
C LYS A 102 -8.63 -0.83 25.89
N SER A 103 -8.25 -0.79 24.63
CA SER A 103 -6.94 -1.26 24.15
C SER A 103 -5.79 -0.56 24.89
N GLY A 104 -5.91 0.77 25.14
CA GLY A 104 -4.93 1.54 25.91
C GLY A 104 -4.81 1.08 27.36
N SER A 105 -5.92 0.77 28.03
CA SER A 105 -5.91 0.22 29.40
C SER A 105 -5.27 -1.16 29.48
N GLU A 106 -5.26 -1.91 28.40
CA GLU A 106 -4.62 -3.22 28.24
C GLU A 106 -3.18 -3.11 27.69
N GLY A 107 -2.61 -1.89 27.63
CA GLY A 107 -1.24 -1.63 27.15
C GLY A 107 -1.07 -1.79 25.64
N TYR A 108 -2.13 -1.62 24.84
CA TYR A 108 -2.12 -1.76 23.38
C TYR A 108 -1.55 -3.11 22.87
N LYS A 109 -1.78 -4.18 23.62
CA LYS A 109 -1.21 -5.50 23.32
C LYS A 109 -1.51 -5.95 21.90
N GLU A 110 -2.77 -5.85 21.46
CA GLU A 110 -3.19 -6.25 20.10
C GLU A 110 -2.46 -5.44 19.03
N LEU A 111 -2.24 -4.15 19.25
CA LEU A 111 -1.50 -3.29 18.32
C LEU A 111 -0.02 -3.68 18.24
N TYR A 112 0.62 -3.99 19.36
CA TYR A 112 2.00 -4.46 19.39
C TYR A 112 2.15 -5.83 18.72
N ASP A 113 1.23 -6.75 18.97
CA ASP A 113 1.22 -8.07 18.33
C ASP A 113 1.05 -7.96 16.81
N TYR A 114 0.16 -7.06 16.36
CA TYR A 114 -0.01 -6.76 14.95
C TYR A 114 1.27 -6.19 14.34
N ASN A 115 1.86 -5.16 14.93
CA ASN A 115 3.08 -4.54 14.44
C ASN A 115 4.24 -5.54 14.36
N PHE A 116 4.43 -6.36 15.39
CA PHE A 116 5.44 -7.41 15.38
C PHE A 116 5.24 -8.41 14.23
N LYS A 117 3.99 -8.83 13.99
CA LYS A 117 3.66 -9.72 12.87
C LYS A 117 3.97 -9.08 11.52
N MET A 118 3.61 -7.80 11.33
CA MET A 118 3.86 -7.09 10.08
C MET A 118 5.35 -6.87 9.83
N GLU A 119 6.12 -6.47 10.82
CA GLU A 119 7.58 -6.31 10.73
C GLU A 119 8.31 -7.61 10.38
N ASN A 120 7.75 -8.77 10.73
CA ASN A 120 8.28 -10.07 10.42
C ASN A 120 7.71 -10.72 9.15
N SER A 121 6.87 -10.01 8.42
CA SER A 121 6.27 -10.48 7.16
C SER A 121 7.31 -10.69 6.05
N ASN A 122 6.98 -11.54 5.09
CA ASN A 122 7.82 -11.77 3.91
C ASN A 122 8.02 -10.49 3.10
N LEU A 123 7.00 -9.64 3.01
CA LEU A 123 7.06 -8.35 2.34
C LEU A 123 8.16 -7.47 2.95
N VAL A 124 8.18 -7.29 4.28
CA VAL A 124 9.18 -6.46 4.97
C VAL A 124 10.58 -7.05 4.84
N LYS A 125 10.74 -8.36 5.01
CA LYS A 125 12.03 -9.05 4.81
C LYS A 125 12.57 -8.84 3.40
N THR A 126 11.73 -9.00 2.39
CA THR A 126 12.10 -8.76 0.98
C THR A 126 12.47 -7.30 0.71
N HIS A 127 11.68 -6.36 1.23
CA HIS A 127 11.98 -4.93 1.11
C HIS A 127 13.35 -4.57 1.72
N ASN A 128 13.67 -5.10 2.89
CA ASN A 128 14.95 -4.86 3.54
C ASN A 128 16.13 -5.41 2.72
N ASN A 129 15.98 -6.58 2.11
CA ASN A 129 16.98 -7.17 1.22
C ASN A 129 17.14 -6.35 -0.08
N TYR A 130 16.03 -5.95 -0.69
CA TYR A 130 16.01 -5.05 -1.85
C TYR A 130 16.80 -3.76 -1.59
N ASN A 131 16.55 -3.10 -0.47
CA ASN A 131 17.24 -1.88 -0.10
C ASN A 131 18.75 -2.08 0.14
N LYS A 132 19.15 -3.20 0.78
CA LYS A 132 20.56 -3.54 0.96
C LYS A 132 21.28 -3.68 -0.39
N MET A 133 20.68 -4.40 -1.32
CA MET A 133 21.26 -4.61 -2.66
C MET A 133 21.39 -3.29 -3.45
N HIS A 134 20.39 -2.40 -3.36
CA HIS A 134 20.43 -1.10 -4.05
C HIS A 134 21.42 -0.12 -3.44
N ARG A 135 21.62 -0.13 -2.12
CA ARG A 135 22.66 0.69 -1.45
C ARG A 135 24.06 0.23 -1.84
N LEU A 136 24.30 -1.08 -1.91
CA LEU A 136 25.58 -1.62 -2.33
C LEU A 136 25.92 -1.25 -3.79
N LYS A 137 24.93 -1.29 -4.70
CA LYS A 137 25.13 -0.86 -6.11
C LYS A 137 25.47 0.63 -6.21
N LYS A 138 24.84 1.52 -5.42
CA LYS A 138 25.15 2.95 -5.41
C LYS A 138 26.58 3.22 -4.93
N ASN A 139 27.03 2.56 -3.87
CA ASN A 139 28.37 2.74 -3.34
C ASN A 139 29.44 2.25 -4.31
N ASN A 140 29.23 1.14 -4.99
CA ASN A 140 30.17 0.62 -5.99
C ASN A 140 30.29 1.49 -7.25
N ASN A 141 29.23 2.21 -7.62
CA ASN A 141 29.26 3.14 -8.75
C ASN A 141 30.00 4.46 -8.41
N ASN A 142 29.97 4.88 -7.13
CA ASN A 142 30.70 6.08 -6.68
C ASN A 142 32.19 5.84 -6.44
N ILE A 143 32.67 4.60 -6.46
CA ILE A 143 34.10 4.25 -6.32
C ILE A 143 34.79 4.16 -7.70
N LYS A 144 34.01 4.18 -8.79
CA LYS A 144 34.53 4.05 -10.18
C LYS A 144 34.61 5.39 -10.94
N THR A 145 34.33 6.50 -10.28
CA THR A 145 34.57 7.88 -10.78
C THR A 145 35.70 8.55 -10.04
#